data_239a7198650b43be672a9d1bf95a66d2
#
_entry.id   239a7198650b43be672a9d1bf95a66d2
#
_cell.length_a   1.000
_cell.length_b   1.000
_cell.length_c   1.000
_cell.angle_alpha   90.00
_cell.angle_beta   90.00
_cell.angle_gamma   90.00
#
_symmetry.space_group_name_H-M   'P 1'
#
loop_
_entity.id
_entity.type
_entity.pdbx_description
1 polymer ?
#
loop_
_entity_poly.entity_id
_entity_poly.type
_entity_poly.pdbx_seq_one_letter_code
_entity_poly.pdbx_strand_id
1 'polypeptide(L)'
;MDLDDRVSQRLKMGDLRMLLAVVQWRSMSKAASHLNISQSAVSKALGELERTLGVRLFDRSPRGIELTVYGKVLVKRATAIFDEVRQGVKDIAFLADSTAGEVQVGCSEPMAAGLLPAIIERLGRQYPRIVCHMIQAPTVATFEYRELRDRRVDLIIARIKEPFSDEELHADLLFLEQLHVVAGKASKWVRRKTTRLADLINEPWLLPPPETLPRSLIDDAFRASGLPLPRASVVSSSFNLSSNLLPTGRYLTMLPESVLRYGTLSSTVRVLPIKLRIRPRPIAIITLKHRTLSSAAGLFIECARQVAKPLAKKES
;
A
#
# COMPACT_ATOMS: atom_id res chain seq x y z
N MET A 1 -1.30 -8.08 -44.95
CA MET A 1 -1.93 -7.35 -43.83
C MET A 1 -1.56 -8.12 -42.57
N ASP A 2 -0.68 -7.52 -41.81
CA ASP A 2 -0.08 -8.14 -40.62
C ASP A 2 -1.17 -8.42 -39.55
N LEU A 3 -0.94 -9.38 -38.66
CA LEU A 3 -1.88 -9.73 -37.58
C LEU A 3 -2.22 -8.50 -36.75
N ASP A 4 -1.23 -7.63 -36.51
CA ASP A 4 -1.34 -6.37 -35.79
C ASP A 4 -2.32 -5.39 -36.44
N ASP A 5 -2.31 -5.26 -37.78
CA ASP A 5 -3.23 -4.38 -38.51
C ASP A 5 -4.68 -4.86 -38.43
N ARG A 6 -4.91 -6.18 -38.50
CA ARG A 6 -6.27 -6.74 -38.36
C ARG A 6 -6.82 -6.59 -36.98
N VAL A 7 -6.00 -6.79 -35.95
CA VAL A 7 -6.41 -6.67 -34.54
C VAL A 7 -6.71 -5.23 -34.23
N SER A 8 -5.83 -4.28 -34.56
CA SER A 8 -5.99 -2.86 -34.26
C SER A 8 -7.22 -2.23 -34.90
N GLN A 9 -7.61 -2.66 -36.10
CA GLN A 9 -8.81 -2.17 -36.80
C GLN A 9 -10.13 -2.76 -36.27
N ARG A 10 -10.11 -3.98 -35.70
CA ARG A 10 -11.32 -4.69 -35.29
C ARG A 10 -11.56 -4.67 -33.78
N LEU A 11 -10.52 -4.47 -32.98
CA LEU A 11 -10.61 -4.46 -31.53
C LEU A 11 -11.17 -3.10 -31.06
N LYS A 12 -12.35 -3.13 -30.44
CA LYS A 12 -13.03 -1.92 -29.95
C LYS A 12 -12.87 -1.81 -28.44
N MET A 13 -12.78 -0.57 -27.95
CA MET A 13 -12.77 -0.30 -26.50
C MET A 13 -14.01 -0.89 -25.79
N GLY A 14 -15.15 -0.94 -26.46
CA GLY A 14 -16.38 -1.56 -25.96
C GLY A 14 -16.20 -3.05 -25.64
N ASP A 15 -15.49 -3.80 -26.48
CA ASP A 15 -15.25 -5.23 -26.29
C ASP A 15 -14.35 -5.49 -25.07
N LEU A 16 -13.31 -4.67 -24.91
CA LEU A 16 -12.46 -4.71 -23.73
C LEU A 16 -13.22 -4.37 -22.45
N ARG A 17 -14.15 -3.42 -22.51
CA ARG A 17 -15.02 -3.06 -21.38
C ARG A 17 -15.93 -4.22 -20.99
N MET A 18 -16.50 -4.94 -21.97
CA MET A 18 -17.33 -6.13 -21.73
C MET A 18 -16.49 -7.27 -21.12
N LEU A 19 -15.28 -7.51 -21.64
CA LEU A 19 -14.34 -8.47 -21.06
C LEU A 19 -14.09 -8.17 -19.58
N LEU A 20 -13.73 -6.94 -19.23
CA LEU A 20 -13.46 -6.54 -17.84
C LEU A 20 -14.70 -6.67 -16.94
N ALA A 21 -15.88 -6.33 -17.46
CA ALA A 21 -17.14 -6.49 -16.71
C ALA A 21 -17.43 -7.96 -16.41
N VAL A 22 -17.23 -8.87 -17.37
CA VAL A 22 -17.47 -10.32 -17.17
C VAL A 22 -16.49 -10.87 -16.11
N VAL A 23 -15.24 -10.43 -16.13
CA VAL A 23 -14.23 -10.81 -15.12
C VAL A 23 -14.61 -10.29 -13.73
N GLN A 24 -15.03 -9.05 -13.62
CA GLN A 24 -15.43 -8.43 -12.36
C GLN A 24 -16.63 -9.14 -11.72
N TRP A 25 -17.66 -9.43 -12.53
CA TRP A 25 -18.91 -10.00 -12.05
C TRP A 25 -18.92 -11.54 -12.08
N ARG A 26 -17.92 -12.17 -12.65
CA ARG A 26 -17.81 -13.63 -12.84
C ARG A 26 -19.07 -14.27 -13.46
N SER A 27 -19.82 -13.49 -14.24
CA SER A 27 -21.11 -13.87 -14.84
C SER A 27 -21.44 -12.96 -16.01
N MET A 28 -21.74 -13.53 -17.17
CA MET A 28 -22.17 -12.76 -18.35
C MET A 28 -23.49 -12.04 -18.11
N SER A 29 -24.42 -12.65 -17.39
CA SER A 29 -25.73 -12.04 -17.09
C SER A 29 -25.57 -10.84 -16.15
N LYS A 30 -24.80 -10.98 -15.05
CA LYS A 30 -24.53 -9.87 -14.13
C LYS A 30 -23.75 -8.74 -14.81
N ALA A 31 -22.78 -9.06 -15.66
CA ALA A 31 -22.04 -8.08 -16.44
C ALA A 31 -22.97 -7.32 -17.39
N ALA A 32 -23.88 -8.02 -18.10
CA ALA A 32 -24.86 -7.44 -18.97
C ALA A 32 -25.80 -6.45 -18.23
N SER A 33 -26.33 -6.88 -17.07
CA SER A 33 -27.15 -6.01 -16.22
C SER A 33 -26.39 -4.76 -15.77
N HIS A 34 -25.12 -4.90 -15.37
CA HIS A 34 -24.27 -3.76 -14.96
C HIS A 34 -24.02 -2.79 -16.11
N LEU A 35 -23.87 -3.30 -17.34
CA LEU A 35 -23.62 -2.48 -18.53
C LEU A 35 -24.91 -1.96 -19.20
N ASN A 36 -26.08 -2.32 -18.67
CA ASN A 36 -27.41 -2.01 -19.25
C ASN A 36 -27.55 -2.50 -20.70
N ILE A 37 -27.10 -3.72 -20.99
CA ILE A 37 -27.22 -4.37 -22.28
C ILE A 37 -27.74 -5.82 -22.11
N SER A 38 -28.08 -6.48 -23.23
CA SER A 38 -28.50 -7.89 -23.18
C SER A 38 -27.32 -8.84 -22.98
N GLN A 39 -27.58 -9.98 -22.32
CA GLN A 39 -26.57 -11.04 -22.19
C GLN A 39 -26.09 -11.57 -23.55
N SER A 40 -26.99 -11.62 -24.54
CA SER A 40 -26.65 -12.01 -25.92
C SER A 40 -25.65 -11.03 -26.57
N ALA A 41 -25.76 -9.73 -26.29
CA ALA A 41 -24.81 -8.72 -26.75
C ALA A 41 -23.42 -8.93 -26.15
N VAL A 42 -23.32 -9.20 -24.84
CA VAL A 42 -22.06 -9.53 -24.17
C VAL A 42 -21.44 -10.80 -24.78
N SER A 43 -22.24 -11.88 -24.92
CA SER A 43 -21.77 -13.15 -25.49
C SER A 43 -21.29 -12.98 -26.94
N LYS A 44 -22.02 -12.20 -27.77
CA LYS A 44 -21.64 -11.90 -29.16
C LYS A 44 -20.31 -11.13 -29.23
N ALA A 45 -20.17 -10.07 -28.44
CA ALA A 45 -18.96 -9.24 -28.43
C ALA A 45 -17.72 -10.05 -27.97
N LEU A 46 -17.84 -10.87 -26.91
CA LEU A 46 -16.75 -11.74 -26.50
C LEU A 46 -16.42 -12.80 -27.56
N GLY A 47 -17.42 -13.39 -28.22
CA GLY A 47 -17.18 -14.32 -29.32
C GLY A 47 -16.51 -13.67 -30.55
N GLU A 48 -16.82 -12.42 -30.85
CA GLU A 48 -16.15 -11.64 -31.91
C GLU A 48 -14.71 -11.30 -31.51
N LEU A 49 -14.47 -10.95 -30.22
CA LEU A 49 -13.14 -10.70 -29.69
C LEU A 49 -12.27 -11.96 -29.75
N GLU A 50 -12.76 -13.11 -29.30
CA GLU A 50 -12.07 -14.40 -29.38
C GLU A 50 -11.77 -14.80 -30.84
N ARG A 51 -12.70 -14.57 -31.75
CA ARG A 51 -12.52 -14.84 -33.18
C ARG A 51 -11.48 -13.91 -33.81
N THR A 52 -11.46 -12.64 -33.41
CA THR A 52 -10.46 -11.67 -33.92
C THR A 52 -9.06 -12.04 -33.44
N LEU A 53 -8.93 -12.52 -32.21
CA LEU A 53 -7.64 -12.91 -31.58
C LEU A 53 -7.24 -14.35 -31.95
N GLY A 54 -8.16 -15.19 -32.48
CA GLY A 54 -7.92 -16.59 -32.78
C GLY A 54 -7.73 -17.51 -31.57
N VAL A 55 -8.07 -17.03 -30.36
CA VAL A 55 -7.89 -17.76 -29.09
C VAL A 55 -9.10 -17.62 -28.19
N ARG A 56 -9.36 -18.62 -27.34
CA ARG A 56 -10.38 -18.50 -26.30
C ARG A 56 -9.84 -17.70 -25.13
N LEU A 57 -10.68 -16.79 -24.61
CA LEU A 57 -10.36 -15.96 -23.44
C LEU A 57 -10.96 -16.54 -22.16
N PHE A 58 -12.04 -17.31 -22.31
CA PHE A 58 -12.74 -17.94 -21.20
C PHE A 58 -12.91 -19.45 -21.41
N ASP A 59 -12.73 -20.18 -20.32
CA ASP A 59 -13.16 -21.57 -20.19
C ASP A 59 -14.52 -21.61 -19.48
N ARG A 60 -15.43 -22.44 -20.00
CA ARG A 60 -16.72 -22.72 -19.36
C ARG A 60 -16.58 -23.96 -18.52
N SER A 61 -16.74 -23.81 -17.22
CA SER A 61 -16.73 -24.94 -16.28
C SER A 61 -18.07 -25.00 -15.52
N PRO A 62 -18.42 -26.11 -14.89
CA PRO A 62 -19.57 -26.22 -13.99
C PRO A 62 -19.50 -25.23 -12.83
N ARG A 63 -18.30 -24.70 -12.53
CA ARG A 63 -18.06 -23.70 -11.47
C ARG A 63 -18.21 -22.25 -11.96
N GLY A 64 -18.54 -22.06 -13.23
CA GLY A 64 -18.72 -20.74 -13.84
C GLY A 64 -17.73 -20.43 -14.97
N ILE A 65 -17.44 -19.16 -15.15
CA ILE A 65 -16.57 -18.66 -16.21
C ILE A 65 -15.18 -18.37 -15.62
N GLU A 66 -14.16 -19.03 -16.13
CA GLU A 66 -12.76 -18.83 -15.73
C GLU A 66 -11.93 -18.28 -16.88
N LEU A 67 -10.92 -17.47 -16.57
CA LEU A 67 -10.02 -16.94 -17.59
C LEU A 67 -8.99 -17.99 -18.02
N THR A 68 -8.82 -18.14 -19.33
CA THR A 68 -7.66 -18.83 -19.90
C THR A 68 -6.38 -18.06 -19.67
N VAL A 69 -5.22 -18.63 -20.00
CA VAL A 69 -3.93 -17.91 -19.99
C VAL A 69 -3.98 -16.68 -20.93
N TYR A 70 -4.62 -16.79 -22.07
CA TYR A 70 -4.81 -15.69 -23.02
C TYR A 70 -5.74 -14.61 -22.48
N GLY A 71 -6.84 -15.03 -21.82
CA GLY A 71 -7.76 -14.11 -21.13
C GLY A 71 -7.06 -13.30 -20.04
N LYS A 72 -6.21 -13.93 -19.23
CA LYS A 72 -5.42 -13.23 -18.20
C LYS A 72 -4.50 -12.16 -18.78
N VAL A 73 -3.81 -12.47 -19.90
CA VAL A 73 -2.95 -11.52 -20.61
C VAL A 73 -3.76 -10.33 -21.12
N LEU A 74 -4.89 -10.60 -21.79
CA LEU A 74 -5.71 -9.53 -22.35
C LEU A 74 -6.34 -8.65 -21.26
N VAL A 75 -6.83 -9.24 -20.17
CA VAL A 75 -7.37 -8.50 -19.03
C VAL A 75 -6.33 -7.54 -18.45
N LYS A 76 -5.08 -8.01 -18.24
CA LYS A 76 -3.98 -7.16 -17.77
C LYS A 76 -3.76 -5.96 -18.69
N ARG A 77 -3.75 -6.18 -20.03
CA ARG A 77 -3.58 -5.10 -21.01
C ARG A 77 -4.78 -4.18 -21.10
N ALA A 78 -6.00 -4.73 -21.11
CA ALA A 78 -7.23 -3.94 -21.11
C ALA A 78 -7.32 -3.02 -19.87
N THR A 79 -6.99 -3.53 -18.70
CA THR A 79 -6.93 -2.73 -17.47
C THR A 79 -5.94 -1.57 -17.61
N ALA A 80 -4.77 -1.81 -18.21
CA ALA A 80 -3.79 -0.76 -18.45
C ALA A 80 -4.30 0.31 -19.43
N ILE A 81 -4.96 -0.08 -20.52
CA ILE A 81 -5.52 0.85 -21.51
C ILE A 81 -6.56 1.77 -20.86
N PHE A 82 -7.51 1.21 -20.10
CA PHE A 82 -8.53 2.03 -19.41
C PHE A 82 -7.94 2.91 -18.34
N ASP A 83 -6.87 2.47 -17.69
CA ASP A 83 -6.18 3.30 -16.71
C ASP A 83 -5.49 4.50 -17.39
N GLU A 84 -4.78 4.31 -18.50
CA GLU A 84 -4.15 5.41 -19.25
C GLU A 84 -5.17 6.43 -19.76
N VAL A 85 -6.31 5.98 -20.26
CA VAL A 85 -7.41 6.88 -20.64
C VAL A 85 -7.89 7.68 -19.41
N ARG A 86 -8.04 7.03 -18.26
CA ARG A 86 -8.44 7.70 -17.01
C ARG A 86 -7.40 8.70 -16.55
N GLN A 87 -6.11 8.38 -16.63
CA GLN A 87 -5.03 9.33 -16.30
C GLN A 87 -5.08 10.54 -17.24
N GLY A 88 -5.24 10.33 -18.55
CA GLY A 88 -5.36 11.42 -19.51
C GLY A 88 -6.54 12.37 -19.20
N VAL A 89 -7.71 11.82 -18.81
CA VAL A 89 -8.85 12.64 -18.36
C VAL A 89 -8.53 13.44 -17.09
N LYS A 90 -7.84 12.81 -16.12
CA LYS A 90 -7.38 13.50 -14.90
C LYS A 90 -6.39 14.62 -15.22
N ASP A 91 -5.47 14.40 -16.14
CA ASP A 91 -4.49 15.42 -16.53
C ASP A 91 -5.16 16.60 -17.27
N ILE A 92 -6.13 16.33 -18.14
CA ILE A 92 -6.93 17.39 -18.77
C ILE A 92 -7.68 18.21 -17.70
N ALA A 93 -8.29 17.55 -16.73
CA ALA A 93 -8.99 18.25 -15.64
C ALA A 93 -8.00 19.09 -14.79
N PHE A 94 -6.80 18.56 -14.52
CA PHE A 94 -5.76 19.29 -13.78
C PHE A 94 -5.20 20.49 -14.55
N LEU A 95 -5.09 20.40 -15.88
CA LEU A 95 -4.71 21.57 -16.72
C LEU A 95 -5.76 22.68 -16.66
N ALA A 96 -7.04 22.32 -16.58
CA ALA A 96 -8.13 23.29 -16.41
C ALA A 96 -8.12 23.93 -15.00
N ASP A 97 -7.71 23.17 -13.98
CA ASP A 97 -7.61 23.60 -12.59
C ASP A 97 -6.47 22.87 -11.85
N SER A 98 -5.30 23.46 -11.84
CA SER A 98 -4.09 22.90 -11.25
C SER A 98 -4.12 22.79 -9.71
N THR A 99 -5.19 23.23 -9.05
CA THR A 99 -5.37 23.12 -7.59
C THR A 99 -6.27 21.98 -7.18
N ALA A 100 -6.99 21.33 -8.14
CA ALA A 100 -7.92 20.25 -7.91
C ALA A 100 -7.42 18.94 -8.52
N GLY A 101 -7.76 17.81 -7.90
CA GLY A 101 -7.39 16.49 -8.39
C GLY A 101 -7.64 15.40 -7.37
N GLU A 102 -7.28 14.18 -7.73
CA GLU A 102 -7.40 13.02 -6.84
C GLU A 102 -6.14 12.17 -6.90
N VAL A 103 -5.72 11.66 -5.75
CA VAL A 103 -4.65 10.68 -5.63
C VAL A 103 -5.10 9.48 -4.79
N GLN A 104 -4.82 8.27 -5.29
CA GLN A 104 -5.12 7.00 -4.62
C GLN A 104 -3.85 6.46 -3.99
N VAL A 105 -3.79 6.39 -2.66
CA VAL A 105 -2.57 6.00 -1.92
C VAL A 105 -2.82 4.75 -1.10
N GLY A 106 -2.02 3.73 -1.34
CA GLY A 106 -1.94 2.54 -0.48
C GLY A 106 -0.95 2.74 0.66
N CYS A 107 -1.28 2.26 1.85
CA CYS A 107 -0.39 2.36 3.00
C CYS A 107 -0.59 1.25 4.02
N SER A 108 0.42 1.04 4.86
CA SER A 108 0.30 0.22 6.06
C SER A 108 -0.17 1.07 7.26
N GLU A 109 -0.71 0.41 8.29
CA GLU A 109 -1.16 1.07 9.53
C GLU A 109 -0.09 1.98 10.16
N PRO A 110 1.21 1.57 10.30
CA PRO A 110 2.24 2.48 10.82
C PRO A 110 2.43 3.75 9.98
N MET A 111 2.30 3.65 8.67
CA MET A 111 2.40 4.83 7.79
C MET A 111 1.19 5.75 7.97
N ALA A 112 -0.01 5.18 8.09
CA ALA A 112 -1.23 5.93 8.37
C ALA A 112 -1.19 6.63 9.74
N ALA A 113 -0.59 6.00 10.75
CA ALA A 113 -0.47 6.56 12.09
C ALA A 113 0.66 7.60 12.24
N GLY A 114 1.63 7.63 11.33
CA GLY A 114 2.83 8.49 11.43
C GLY A 114 2.99 9.45 10.26
N LEU A 115 3.60 8.98 9.19
CA LEU A 115 4.08 9.83 8.10
C LEU A 115 2.95 10.48 7.27
N LEU A 116 1.90 9.73 6.96
CA LEU A 116 0.85 10.18 6.04
C LEU A 116 0.06 11.40 6.52
N PRO A 117 -0.33 11.55 7.80
CA PRO A 117 -0.99 12.76 8.26
C PRO A 117 -0.17 14.03 7.97
N ALA A 118 1.15 13.98 8.15
CA ALA A 118 2.02 15.11 7.85
C ALA A 118 2.14 15.42 6.35
N ILE A 119 2.09 14.39 5.50
CA ILE A 119 2.08 14.56 4.04
C ILE A 119 0.77 15.19 3.59
N ILE A 120 -0.36 14.66 4.06
CA ILE A 120 -1.72 15.14 3.70
C ILE A 120 -1.92 16.58 4.16
N GLU A 121 -1.50 16.90 5.40
CA GLU A 121 -1.56 18.27 5.93
C GLU A 121 -0.74 19.26 5.08
N ARG A 122 0.46 18.85 4.69
CA ARG A 122 1.30 19.67 3.80
C ARG A 122 0.66 19.86 2.43
N LEU A 123 0.16 18.76 1.83
CA LEU A 123 -0.51 18.81 0.53
C LEU A 123 -1.75 19.71 0.59
N GLY A 124 -2.59 19.52 1.62
CA GLY A 124 -3.83 20.29 1.78
C GLY A 124 -3.61 21.80 1.98
N ARG A 125 -2.48 22.20 2.60
CA ARG A 125 -2.10 23.62 2.70
C ARG A 125 -1.71 24.24 1.36
N GLN A 126 -1.08 23.45 0.48
CA GLN A 126 -0.60 23.94 -0.81
C GLN A 126 -1.66 23.76 -1.91
N TYR A 127 -2.42 22.69 -1.85
CA TYR A 127 -3.39 22.27 -2.86
C TYR A 127 -4.71 21.83 -2.20
N PRO A 128 -5.51 22.74 -1.66
CA PRO A 128 -6.65 22.43 -0.79
C PRO A 128 -7.80 21.68 -1.47
N ARG A 129 -7.79 21.59 -2.80
CA ARG A 129 -8.82 20.87 -3.57
C ARG A 129 -8.35 19.50 -4.10
N ILE A 130 -7.15 19.05 -3.70
CA ILE A 130 -6.72 17.67 -3.98
C ILE A 130 -7.31 16.73 -2.94
N VAL A 131 -8.04 15.72 -3.41
CA VAL A 131 -8.61 14.66 -2.58
C VAL A 131 -7.66 13.48 -2.51
N CYS A 132 -7.31 13.06 -1.29
CA CYS A 132 -6.50 11.87 -1.05
C CYS A 132 -7.39 10.70 -0.65
N HIS A 133 -7.44 9.67 -1.48
CA HIS A 133 -8.11 8.40 -1.15
C HIS A 133 -7.08 7.44 -0.56
N MET A 134 -7.31 7.06 0.71
CA MET A 134 -6.38 6.19 1.43
C MET A 134 -6.91 4.76 1.47
N ILE A 135 -6.13 3.80 0.95
CA ILE A 135 -6.44 2.38 1.00
C ILE A 135 -5.44 1.72 1.94
N GLN A 136 -5.96 1.27 3.09
CA GLN A 136 -5.14 0.56 4.04
C GLN A 136 -4.96 -0.88 3.60
N ALA A 137 -3.72 -1.27 3.29
CA ALA A 137 -3.37 -2.63 2.94
C ALA A 137 -2.99 -3.43 4.19
N PRO A 138 -3.37 -4.72 4.27
CA PRO A 138 -2.94 -5.60 5.35
C PRO A 138 -1.40 -5.68 5.42
N THR A 139 -0.84 -5.56 6.62
CA THR A 139 0.61 -5.72 6.88
C THR A 139 1.01 -7.19 6.94
N VAL A 140 0.67 -7.99 5.93
CA VAL A 140 1.09 -9.39 5.84
C VAL A 140 2.53 -9.46 5.34
N ALA A 141 3.27 -10.48 5.76
CA ALA A 141 4.68 -10.67 5.37
C ALA A 141 4.88 -10.85 3.86
N THR A 142 3.84 -11.24 3.13
CA THR A 142 3.76 -11.35 1.68
C THR A 142 2.93 -10.18 1.12
N PHE A 143 3.53 -9.01 1.07
CA PHE A 143 2.92 -7.85 0.42
C PHE A 143 3.12 -7.99 -1.09
N GLU A 144 2.10 -8.44 -1.79
CA GLU A 144 2.15 -8.67 -3.23
C GLU A 144 1.91 -7.41 -4.07
N TYR A 145 1.76 -6.25 -3.41
CA TYR A 145 1.45 -4.96 -4.07
C TYR A 145 0.28 -5.06 -5.07
N ARG A 146 -0.70 -5.88 -4.72
CA ARG A 146 -1.82 -6.21 -5.60
C ARG A 146 -2.62 -4.97 -6.00
N GLU A 147 -2.83 -4.05 -5.07
CA GLU A 147 -3.54 -2.80 -5.31
C GLU A 147 -2.87 -1.94 -6.39
N LEU A 148 -1.52 -1.95 -6.47
CA LEU A 148 -0.77 -1.32 -7.57
C LEU A 148 -0.95 -2.08 -8.88
N ARG A 149 -0.80 -3.40 -8.87
CA ARG A 149 -0.91 -4.25 -10.07
C ARG A 149 -2.32 -4.20 -10.65
N ASP A 150 -3.35 -4.17 -9.78
CA ASP A 150 -4.75 -4.00 -10.15
C ASP A 150 -5.10 -2.54 -10.48
N ARG A 151 -4.12 -1.61 -10.39
CA ARG A 151 -4.28 -0.16 -10.67
C ARG A 151 -5.36 0.51 -9.82
N ARG A 152 -5.59 0.01 -8.60
CA ARG A 152 -6.52 0.58 -7.62
C ARG A 152 -5.92 1.75 -6.85
N VAL A 153 -4.59 1.79 -6.75
CA VAL A 153 -3.85 2.91 -6.16
C VAL A 153 -2.82 3.44 -7.16
N ASP A 154 -2.46 4.70 -7.02
CA ASP A 154 -1.43 5.34 -7.83
C ASP A 154 -0.03 5.03 -7.31
N LEU A 155 0.08 4.95 -5.99
CA LEU A 155 1.32 4.66 -5.28
C LEU A 155 1.04 3.96 -3.94
N ILE A 156 2.06 3.31 -3.40
CA ILE A 156 2.05 2.77 -2.02
C ILE A 156 3.22 3.35 -1.25
N ILE A 157 3.00 3.78 0.00
CA ILE A 157 4.09 4.08 0.93
C ILE A 157 4.20 2.93 1.92
N ALA A 158 5.32 2.23 1.87
CA ALA A 158 5.54 1.05 2.71
C ALA A 158 7.03 0.82 2.99
N ARG A 159 7.25 -0.04 3.99
CA ARG A 159 8.57 -0.63 4.24
C ARG A 159 8.83 -1.69 3.17
N ILE A 160 10.02 -1.66 2.57
CA ILE A 160 10.47 -2.65 1.59
C ILE A 160 11.51 -3.60 2.17
N LYS A 161 11.64 -4.77 1.55
CA LYS A 161 12.78 -5.68 1.79
C LYS A 161 13.94 -5.27 0.90
N GLU A 162 15.15 -5.45 1.37
CA GLU A 162 16.36 -5.28 0.58
C GLU A 162 17.01 -6.64 0.28
N PRO A 163 17.47 -6.84 -0.96
CA PRO A 163 17.28 -5.96 -2.12
C PRO A 163 15.82 -5.95 -2.59
N PHE A 164 15.32 -4.77 -3.02
CA PHE A 164 14.01 -4.68 -3.66
C PHE A 164 14.18 -5.07 -5.13
N SER A 165 13.65 -6.22 -5.49
CA SER A 165 13.68 -6.73 -6.86
C SER A 165 12.27 -7.10 -7.29
N ASP A 166 11.74 -6.32 -8.23
CA ASP A 166 10.44 -6.54 -8.84
C ASP A 166 10.48 -6.03 -10.30
N GLU A 167 9.98 -6.85 -11.23
CA GLU A 167 10.03 -6.52 -12.66
C GLU A 167 9.08 -5.38 -13.03
N GLU A 168 7.93 -5.28 -12.36
CA GLU A 168 6.87 -4.34 -12.68
C GLU A 168 6.85 -3.10 -11.78
N LEU A 169 7.52 -3.17 -10.61
CA LEU A 169 7.46 -2.11 -9.61
C LEU A 169 8.79 -1.35 -9.52
N HIS A 170 8.65 -0.05 -9.27
CA HIS A 170 9.74 0.86 -8.92
C HIS A 170 9.59 1.27 -7.46
N ALA A 171 10.71 1.30 -6.72
CA ALA A 171 10.75 1.78 -5.35
C ALA A 171 11.68 3.00 -5.25
N ASP A 172 11.12 4.13 -4.84
CA ASP A 172 11.83 5.37 -4.56
C ASP A 172 12.03 5.50 -3.04
N LEU A 173 13.27 5.36 -2.60
CA LEU A 173 13.63 5.39 -1.18
C LEU A 173 13.36 6.77 -0.59
N LEU A 174 12.60 6.82 0.50
CA LEU A 174 12.35 8.04 1.27
C LEU A 174 13.36 8.21 2.43
N PHE A 175 13.50 7.18 3.27
CA PHE A 175 14.43 7.18 4.41
C PHE A 175 14.60 5.76 4.96
N LEU A 176 15.60 5.59 5.84
CA LEU A 176 15.79 4.38 6.63
C LEU A 176 15.13 4.55 8.00
N GLU A 177 14.14 3.71 8.29
CA GLU A 177 13.33 3.81 9.50
C GLU A 177 13.88 2.98 10.64
N GLN A 178 14.10 3.64 11.78
CA GLN A 178 14.48 2.99 13.03
C GLN A 178 13.26 2.58 13.86
N LEU A 179 13.44 1.51 14.64
CA LEU A 179 12.46 1.05 15.61
C LEU A 179 12.95 1.41 17.01
N HIS A 180 12.03 1.84 17.88
CA HIS A 180 12.33 2.26 19.25
C HIS A 180 11.46 1.55 20.25
N VAL A 181 12.04 1.11 21.37
CA VAL A 181 11.28 0.63 22.53
C VAL A 181 10.63 1.82 23.22
N VAL A 182 9.33 1.73 23.45
CA VAL A 182 8.55 2.83 24.06
C VAL A 182 7.72 2.35 25.24
N ALA A 183 7.49 3.27 26.16
CA ALA A 183 6.60 3.12 27.30
C ALA A 183 5.74 4.38 27.47
N GLY A 184 4.56 4.27 28.06
CA GLY A 184 3.78 5.43 28.48
C GLY A 184 4.53 6.29 29.51
N LYS A 185 4.29 7.61 29.51
CA LYS A 185 4.94 8.55 30.44
C LYS A 185 4.80 8.17 31.92
N ALA A 186 3.72 7.48 32.29
CA ALA A 186 3.47 7.00 33.64
C ALA A 186 4.29 5.76 34.05
N SER A 187 4.99 5.12 33.06
CA SER A 187 5.74 3.89 33.31
C SER A 187 6.95 4.11 34.20
N LYS A 188 7.20 3.15 35.11
CA LYS A 188 8.42 3.09 35.94
C LYS A 188 9.71 3.13 35.14
N TRP A 189 9.68 2.63 33.89
CA TRP A 189 10.83 2.53 33.01
C TRP A 189 11.30 3.88 32.44
N VAL A 190 10.41 4.85 32.34
CA VAL A 190 10.73 6.20 31.85
C VAL A 190 11.65 6.97 32.80
N ARG A 191 11.63 6.63 34.07
CA ARG A 191 12.45 7.29 35.10
C ARG A 191 13.87 6.73 35.20
N ARG A 192 14.15 5.60 34.54
CA ARG A 192 15.48 4.97 34.57
C ARG A 192 16.41 5.62 33.56
N LYS A 193 17.63 5.96 33.99
CA LYS A 193 18.68 6.54 33.15
C LYS A 193 19.27 5.50 32.17
N THR A 194 19.31 4.25 32.60
CA THR A 194 19.82 3.12 31.81
C THR A 194 18.82 1.98 31.88
N THR A 195 18.55 1.35 30.73
CA THR A 195 17.65 0.19 30.62
C THR A 195 18.19 -0.70 29.51
N ARG A 196 18.32 -1.99 29.77
CA ARG A 196 18.69 -3.00 28.76
C ARG A 196 17.43 -3.69 28.29
N LEU A 197 17.41 -4.17 27.05
CA LEU A 197 16.30 -4.93 26.50
C LEU A 197 15.98 -6.17 27.35
N ALA A 198 17.03 -6.81 27.93
CA ALA A 198 16.90 -7.96 28.82
C ALA A 198 16.07 -7.66 30.09
N ASP A 199 16.14 -6.43 30.59
CA ASP A 199 15.42 -6.04 31.80
C ASP A 199 13.90 -5.97 31.57
N LEU A 200 13.47 -5.95 30.30
CA LEU A 200 12.07 -5.77 29.89
C LEU A 200 11.39 -7.08 29.44
N ILE A 201 12.10 -8.21 29.45
CA ILE A 201 11.60 -9.45 28.87
C ILE A 201 10.32 -9.97 29.52
N ASN A 202 10.19 -9.78 30.83
CA ASN A 202 9.06 -10.23 31.64
C ASN A 202 8.00 -9.13 31.85
N GLU A 203 8.18 -7.95 31.24
CA GLU A 203 7.19 -6.88 31.31
C GLU A 203 5.98 -7.17 30.38
N PRO A 204 4.84 -6.53 30.61
CA PRO A 204 3.68 -6.65 29.71
C PRO A 204 3.94 -6.00 28.35
N TRP A 205 4.01 -6.81 27.29
CA TRP A 205 4.21 -6.32 25.93
C TRP A 205 2.89 -6.28 25.15
N LEU A 206 2.71 -5.19 24.41
CA LEU A 206 1.73 -5.04 23.35
C LEU A 206 2.46 -5.28 22.03
N LEU A 207 2.13 -6.37 21.34
CA LEU A 207 2.84 -6.82 20.14
C LEU A 207 1.89 -7.01 18.97
N PRO A 208 2.35 -6.78 17.72
CA PRO A 208 1.59 -7.15 16.54
C PRO A 208 1.40 -8.69 16.45
N PRO A 209 0.42 -9.16 15.65
CA PRO A 209 0.24 -10.59 15.39
C PRO A 209 1.49 -11.25 14.80
N PRO A 210 1.76 -12.54 15.12
CA PRO A 210 3.02 -13.21 14.78
C PRO A 210 3.36 -13.23 13.29
N GLU A 211 2.36 -13.30 12.41
CA GLU A 211 2.49 -13.39 10.95
C GLU A 211 2.76 -12.04 10.27
N THR A 212 2.84 -10.95 11.03
CA THR A 212 3.01 -9.61 10.46
C THR A 212 4.48 -9.20 10.35
N LEU A 213 4.80 -8.38 9.35
CA LEU A 213 6.14 -7.81 9.20
C LEU A 213 6.58 -6.96 10.42
N PRO A 214 5.72 -6.10 11.04
CA PRO A 214 6.09 -5.40 12.26
C PRO A 214 6.49 -6.34 13.40
N ARG A 215 5.82 -7.51 13.54
CA ARG A 215 6.18 -8.49 14.56
C ARG A 215 7.54 -9.12 14.29
N SER A 216 7.83 -9.52 13.05
CA SER A 216 9.12 -10.12 12.73
C SER A 216 10.29 -9.19 13.05
N LEU A 217 10.14 -7.87 12.87
CA LEU A 217 11.17 -6.89 13.21
C LEU A 217 11.41 -6.78 14.72
N ILE A 218 10.36 -6.89 15.52
CA ILE A 218 10.47 -6.92 16.98
C ILE A 218 11.19 -8.20 17.41
N ASP A 219 10.78 -9.34 16.87
CA ASP A 219 11.40 -10.63 17.16
C ASP A 219 12.89 -10.64 16.77
N ASP A 220 13.25 -10.04 15.62
CA ASP A 220 14.64 -9.88 15.20
C ASP A 220 15.46 -9.04 16.18
N ALA A 221 14.87 -7.99 16.78
CA ALA A 221 15.56 -7.17 17.78
C ALA A 221 15.92 -7.96 19.05
N PHE A 222 15.01 -8.83 19.50
CA PHE A 222 15.29 -9.72 20.64
C PHE A 222 16.32 -10.79 20.28
N ARG A 223 16.17 -11.48 19.14
CA ARG A 223 17.14 -12.49 18.67
C ARG A 223 18.54 -11.91 18.47
N ALA A 224 18.66 -10.74 17.84
CA ALA A 224 19.94 -10.06 17.64
C ALA A 224 20.60 -9.64 18.95
N SER A 225 19.83 -9.54 20.03
CA SER A 225 20.32 -9.27 21.39
C SER A 225 20.62 -10.54 22.19
N GLY A 226 20.45 -11.73 21.60
CA GLY A 226 20.62 -13.03 22.26
C GLY A 226 19.53 -13.32 23.31
N LEU A 227 18.34 -12.74 23.16
CA LEU A 227 17.24 -12.84 24.13
C LEU A 227 16.11 -13.72 23.57
N PRO A 228 15.38 -14.44 24.44
CA PRO A 228 14.16 -15.08 24.05
C PRO A 228 13.10 -14.02 23.69
N LEU A 229 12.07 -14.45 22.94
CA LEU A 229 11.00 -13.55 22.55
C LEU A 229 10.14 -13.18 23.78
N PRO A 230 9.72 -11.91 23.89
CA PRO A 230 8.90 -11.49 25.02
C PRO A 230 7.49 -12.08 24.92
N ARG A 231 6.90 -12.36 26.08
CA ARG A 231 5.50 -12.80 26.14
C ARG A 231 4.58 -11.62 25.86
N ALA A 232 3.74 -11.75 24.81
CA ALA A 232 2.70 -10.77 24.56
C ALA A 232 1.62 -10.83 25.65
N SER A 233 1.28 -9.69 26.24
CA SER A 233 0.09 -9.53 27.09
C SER A 233 -1.12 -9.09 26.27
N VAL A 234 -0.87 -8.39 25.15
CA VAL A 234 -1.88 -7.98 24.17
C VAL A 234 -1.30 -8.21 22.78
N VAL A 235 -2.08 -8.82 21.90
CA VAL A 235 -1.73 -9.01 20.47
C VAL A 235 -2.68 -8.19 19.64
N SER A 236 -2.16 -7.14 18.95
CA SER A 236 -2.97 -6.28 18.08
C SER A 236 -2.12 -5.49 17.09
N SER A 237 -2.64 -5.28 15.88
CA SER A 237 -2.08 -4.33 14.91
C SER A 237 -2.69 -2.92 15.02
N SER A 238 -3.70 -2.73 15.85
CA SER A 238 -4.41 -1.45 15.96
C SER A 238 -3.60 -0.40 16.70
N PHE A 239 -3.24 0.68 15.99
CA PHE A 239 -2.63 1.86 16.60
C PHE A 239 -3.59 2.60 17.54
N ASN A 240 -4.90 2.56 17.25
CA ASN A 240 -5.90 3.14 18.14
C ASN A 240 -5.91 2.43 19.51
N LEU A 241 -5.85 1.08 19.53
CA LEU A 241 -5.72 0.33 20.79
C LEU A 241 -4.43 0.69 21.52
N SER A 242 -3.31 0.76 20.79
CA SER A 242 -2.00 1.13 21.34
C SER A 242 -2.01 2.53 21.96
N SER A 243 -2.66 3.50 21.30
CA SER A 243 -2.75 4.90 21.79
C SER A 243 -3.54 5.04 23.08
N ASN A 244 -4.45 4.10 23.36
CA ASN A 244 -5.21 4.08 24.60
C ASN A 244 -4.54 3.27 25.72
N LEU A 245 -3.80 2.21 25.40
CA LEU A 245 -3.17 1.34 26.39
C LEU A 245 -1.80 1.85 26.86
N LEU A 246 -0.97 2.36 25.94
CA LEU A 246 0.39 2.80 26.29
C LEU A 246 0.42 3.93 27.34
N PRO A 247 -0.47 4.96 27.31
CA PRO A 247 -0.48 6.02 28.31
C PRO A 247 -0.70 5.53 29.74
N THR A 248 -1.32 4.36 29.93
CA THR A 248 -1.50 3.75 31.28
C THR A 248 -0.17 3.45 31.99
N GLY A 249 0.94 3.41 31.22
CA GLY A 249 2.28 3.12 31.74
C GLY A 249 2.54 1.64 32.04
N ARG A 250 1.56 0.77 31.84
CA ARG A 250 1.67 -0.67 32.12
C ARG A 250 2.35 -1.43 30.98
N TYR A 251 2.11 -1.04 29.75
CA TYR A 251 2.53 -1.79 28.56
C TYR A 251 3.75 -1.19 27.89
N LEU A 252 4.56 -2.06 27.30
CA LEU A 252 5.67 -1.73 26.41
C LEU A 252 5.33 -2.14 24.99
N THR A 253 5.92 -1.44 24.02
CA THR A 253 5.90 -1.86 22.62
C THR A 253 7.14 -1.32 21.89
N MET A 254 7.28 -1.65 20.61
CA MET A 254 8.24 -1.00 19.73
C MET A 254 7.49 -0.22 18.65
N LEU A 255 7.87 1.04 18.46
CA LEU A 255 7.26 1.94 17.47
C LEU A 255 8.31 2.46 16.49
N PRO A 256 7.91 2.65 15.21
CA PRO A 256 8.72 3.33 14.21
C PRO A 256 8.99 4.79 14.58
N GLU A 257 10.15 5.31 14.16
CA GLU A 257 10.51 6.72 14.40
C GLU A 257 9.50 7.69 13.76
N SER A 258 8.99 7.37 12.57
CA SER A 258 7.97 8.19 11.89
C SER A 258 6.69 8.36 12.72
N VAL A 259 6.24 7.31 13.41
CA VAL A 259 5.09 7.35 14.32
C VAL A 259 5.38 8.22 15.54
N LEU A 260 6.60 8.12 16.09
CA LEU A 260 7.00 8.93 17.25
C LEU A 260 7.18 10.41 16.90
N ARG A 261 7.54 10.71 15.66
CA ARG A 261 7.76 12.08 15.21
C ARG A 261 6.48 12.79 14.80
N TYR A 262 5.61 12.12 14.07
CA TYR A 262 4.43 12.72 13.43
C TYR A 262 3.10 12.25 14.02
N GLY A 263 3.08 11.11 14.72
CA GLY A 263 1.87 10.54 15.29
C GLY A 263 1.47 11.15 16.63
N THR A 264 0.22 10.95 17.00
CA THR A 264 -0.36 11.45 18.27
C THR A 264 0.27 10.83 19.52
N LEU A 265 0.85 9.63 19.39
CA LEU A 265 1.52 8.94 20.51
C LEU A 265 2.75 9.68 21.05
N SER A 266 3.39 10.57 20.28
CA SER A 266 4.55 11.35 20.69
C SER A 266 4.33 12.16 21.99
N SER A 267 3.10 12.60 22.22
CA SER A 267 2.74 13.36 23.42
C SER A 267 2.56 12.51 24.68
N THR A 268 2.28 11.21 24.56
CA THR A 268 1.88 10.32 25.66
C THR A 268 2.89 9.23 26.00
N VAL A 269 3.80 8.91 25.09
CA VAL A 269 4.85 7.91 25.31
C VAL A 269 6.23 8.55 25.46
N ARG A 270 7.21 7.74 25.87
CA ARG A 270 8.64 8.06 25.89
C ARG A 270 9.42 6.92 25.26
N VAL A 271 10.42 7.27 24.46
CA VAL A 271 11.43 6.34 23.99
C VAL A 271 12.33 5.96 25.16
N LEU A 272 12.51 4.66 25.37
CA LEU A 272 13.45 4.17 26.38
C LEU A 272 14.89 4.20 25.81
N PRO A 273 15.91 4.45 26.61
CA PRO A 273 17.31 4.59 26.18
C PRO A 273 17.94 3.23 25.83
N ILE A 274 17.35 2.52 24.88
CA ILE A 274 17.77 1.19 24.44
C ILE A 274 18.21 1.27 22.99
N LYS A 275 19.48 0.93 22.70
CA LYS A 275 19.97 0.79 21.35
C LYS A 275 19.68 -0.61 20.85
N LEU A 276 18.76 -0.76 19.91
CA LEU A 276 18.44 -2.04 19.30
C LEU A 276 19.55 -2.48 18.32
N ARG A 277 19.86 -3.78 18.32
CA ARG A 277 20.88 -4.39 17.45
C ARG A 277 20.28 -4.86 16.12
N ILE A 278 19.43 -4.04 15.52
CA ILE A 278 18.83 -4.28 14.20
C ILE A 278 19.16 -3.13 13.26
N ARG A 279 19.25 -3.43 11.97
CA ARG A 279 19.43 -2.39 10.96
C ARG A 279 18.12 -1.64 10.73
N PRO A 280 18.20 -0.32 10.53
CA PRO A 280 17.05 0.44 10.03
C PRO A 280 16.54 -0.19 8.73
N ARG A 281 15.25 -0.04 8.45
CA ARG A 281 14.61 -0.62 7.26
C ARG A 281 14.12 0.48 6.32
N PRO A 282 14.28 0.30 5.00
CA PRO A 282 13.90 1.32 4.05
C PRO A 282 12.38 1.49 3.95
N ILE A 283 11.95 2.75 4.00
CA ILE A 283 10.61 3.20 3.64
C ILE A 283 10.69 3.81 2.25
N ALA A 284 9.84 3.36 1.36
CA ALA A 284 9.83 3.79 -0.04
C ALA A 284 8.43 4.13 -0.54
N ILE A 285 8.39 4.95 -1.56
CA ILE A 285 7.24 5.10 -2.45
C ILE A 285 7.37 4.04 -3.53
N ILE A 286 6.33 3.24 -3.71
CA ILE A 286 6.29 2.15 -4.68
C ILE A 286 5.25 2.49 -5.72
N THR A 287 5.63 2.39 -7.00
CA THR A 287 4.80 2.68 -8.17
C THR A 287 4.96 1.61 -9.24
N LEU A 288 4.06 1.54 -10.20
CA LEU A 288 4.23 0.72 -11.39
C LEU A 288 5.22 1.39 -12.36
N LYS A 289 6.22 0.65 -12.86
CA LYS A 289 7.29 1.16 -13.75
C LYS A 289 6.77 1.81 -15.03
N HIS A 290 5.75 1.27 -15.62
CA HIS A 290 5.23 1.69 -16.94
C HIS A 290 3.82 2.25 -16.79
N ARG A 291 3.58 3.04 -15.74
CA ARG A 291 2.33 3.75 -15.52
C ARG A 291 2.60 5.22 -15.43
N THR A 292 1.92 6.00 -16.25
CA THR A 292 1.87 7.46 -16.12
C THR A 292 1.15 7.81 -14.83
N LEU A 293 1.78 8.59 -13.99
CA LEU A 293 1.16 9.10 -12.76
C LEU A 293 0.48 10.43 -13.07
N SER A 294 -0.70 10.65 -12.49
CA SER A 294 -1.38 11.94 -12.61
C SER A 294 -0.56 13.06 -11.95
N SER A 295 -0.78 14.29 -12.38
CA SER A 295 -0.15 15.47 -11.78
C SER A 295 -0.39 15.57 -10.28
N ALA A 296 -1.60 15.24 -9.79
CA ALA A 296 -1.90 15.21 -8.36
C ALA A 296 -1.06 14.17 -7.60
N ALA A 297 -0.84 12.98 -8.19
CA ALA A 297 0.05 11.97 -7.60
C ALA A 297 1.50 12.45 -7.55
N GLY A 298 1.97 13.18 -8.57
CA GLY A 298 3.29 13.82 -8.58
C GLY A 298 3.47 14.83 -7.44
N LEU A 299 2.48 15.68 -7.20
CA LEU A 299 2.47 16.64 -6.10
C LEU A 299 2.48 15.95 -4.72
N PHE A 300 1.72 14.87 -4.58
CA PHE A 300 1.74 14.07 -3.36
C PHE A 300 3.13 13.47 -3.10
N ILE A 301 3.79 12.92 -4.13
CA ILE A 301 5.15 12.36 -4.03
C ILE A 301 6.15 13.45 -3.60
N GLU A 302 6.06 14.63 -4.16
CA GLU A 302 6.94 15.75 -3.78
C GLU A 302 6.72 16.16 -2.30
N CYS A 303 5.48 16.27 -1.85
CA CYS A 303 5.16 16.49 -0.44
C CYS A 303 5.71 15.39 0.46
N ALA A 304 5.60 14.12 0.03
CA ALA A 304 6.14 12.98 0.77
C ALA A 304 7.66 13.06 0.93
N ARG A 305 8.39 13.37 -0.15
CA ARG A 305 9.85 13.57 -0.11
C ARG A 305 10.24 14.71 0.85
N GLN A 306 9.51 15.80 0.83
CA GLN A 306 9.79 16.95 1.70
C GLN A 306 9.54 16.64 3.18
N VAL A 307 8.47 15.93 3.50
CA VAL A 307 8.16 15.50 4.88
C VAL A 307 9.17 14.45 5.36
N ALA A 308 9.68 13.60 4.47
CA ALA A 308 10.66 12.57 4.80
C ALA A 308 12.09 13.12 5.06
N LYS A 309 12.46 14.27 4.49
CA LYS A 309 13.81 14.86 4.63
C LYS A 309 14.39 14.89 6.06
N PRO A 310 13.63 15.25 7.10
CA PRO A 310 14.18 15.26 8.47
C PRO A 310 14.43 13.87 9.06
N LEU A 311 13.81 12.81 8.50
CA LEU A 311 14.06 11.42 8.88
C LEU A 311 15.29 10.85 8.16
N ALA A 312 15.56 11.30 6.93
CA ALA A 312 16.71 10.87 6.14
C ALA A 312 18.05 11.45 6.63
N LYS A 313 18.06 12.62 7.30
CA LYS A 313 19.28 13.34 7.72
C LYS A 313 19.95 12.81 9.00
N LYS A 314 19.46 11.79 9.65
CA LYS A 314 20.00 11.26 10.91
C LYS A 314 21.12 10.22 10.76
N GLU A 315 21.65 10.00 9.57
CA GLU A 315 22.72 9.03 9.29
C GLU A 315 24.15 9.60 9.30
N SER A 316 24.36 10.77 9.92
CA SER A 316 25.70 11.35 10.09
C SER A 316 26.22 11.16 11.50
#